data_4cebf810c2e01d8647599f1409d7d949
#
_entry.id   4cebf810c2e01d8647599f1409d7d949
#
_cell.length_a   1.000
_cell.length_b   1.000
_cell.length_c   1.000
_cell.angle_alpha   90.00
_cell.angle_beta   90.00
_cell.angle_gamma   90.00
#
_symmetry.space_group_name_H-M   'P 1'
#
loop_
_entity.id
_entity.type
_entity.pdbx_description
1 polymer ?
#
loop_
_entity_poly.entity_id
_entity_poly.type
_entity_poly.pdbx_seq_one_letter_code
_entity_poly.pdbx_strand_id
1 'polypeptide(L)'
;MGYASELLTRPGAQELPGASLLDAKGVPWHYGNPLVEQRITEPTLVDRSHRAVVAVSGPDAPTFLNNLLSQKLDDVADGFAAAALDLDAQGRILHHADVAVADGVYYFDLPSYQRETFVDFLRKMVFWSEVTIEEPDLGVLTILGPVAQPDLGQVFTRRLDGWGGVGRTDIAVPRARITEVADQFPLAGLMAFTAFRVAAGEPETRADLDEKSIPHEAPNLINRGENIRAVHLEKGCYRGQETVARVENLGRSPRLLVKLQLDGSAPSEPEIGAEITAGGRKVGRLGTVVHDADEGPVALALVKRSALQAPLDIGGTAASVDQSSLPADEGDHAGRRAVDRLRRGPESQL
;
A
#
# COMPACT_ATOMS: atom_id res chain seq x y z
N MET A 1 8.13 24.71 6.98
CA MET A 1 9.22 23.71 6.97
C MET A 1 8.58 22.35 6.88
N GLY A 2 9.15 21.41 6.09
CA GLY A 2 8.66 20.03 6.07
C GLY A 2 8.98 19.30 7.40
N TYR A 3 8.34 18.17 7.62
CA TYR A 3 8.64 17.30 8.76
C TYR A 3 10.10 16.78 8.67
N ALA A 4 10.76 16.66 9.81
CA ALA A 4 12.08 16.04 9.95
C ALA A 4 12.12 15.27 11.29
N SER A 5 12.36 13.97 11.22
CA SER A 5 12.49 13.10 12.39
C SER A 5 13.79 13.38 13.14
N GLU A 6 13.75 13.27 14.47
CA GLU A 6 14.95 13.31 15.30
C GLU A 6 15.91 12.14 15.00
N LEU A 7 15.41 11.02 14.46
CA LEU A 7 16.23 9.87 14.11
C LEU A 7 17.18 10.14 12.93
N LEU A 8 17.00 11.24 12.18
CA LEU A 8 17.97 11.72 11.19
C LEU A 8 19.30 12.15 11.82
N THR A 9 19.33 12.43 13.12
CA THR A 9 20.55 12.75 13.85
C THR A 9 21.37 11.52 14.26
N ARG A 10 20.85 10.32 14.08
CA ARG A 10 21.52 9.06 14.43
C ARG A 10 22.72 8.80 13.52
N PRO A 11 23.76 8.15 14.04
CA PRO A 11 24.95 7.81 13.25
C PRO A 11 24.59 7.02 11.98
N GLY A 12 25.10 7.46 10.83
CA GLY A 12 24.88 6.82 9.53
C GLY A 12 23.53 7.13 8.88
N ALA A 13 22.63 7.83 9.55
CA ALA A 13 21.32 8.18 8.99
C ALA A 13 21.47 9.07 7.74
N GLN A 14 20.79 8.68 6.68
CA GLN A 14 20.74 9.40 5.40
C GLN A 14 19.28 9.45 4.93
N GLU A 15 18.83 10.60 4.47
CA GLU A 15 17.57 10.71 3.76
C GLU A 15 17.66 10.18 2.31
N LEU A 16 16.51 9.85 1.72
CA LEU A 16 16.44 9.59 0.28
C LEU A 16 16.86 10.85 -0.50
N PRO A 17 17.92 10.76 -1.31
CA PRO A 17 18.44 11.94 -2.02
C PRO A 17 17.49 12.40 -3.12
N GLY A 18 17.51 13.70 -3.39
CA GLY A 18 16.78 14.31 -4.50
C GLY A 18 15.25 14.39 -4.31
N ALA A 19 14.56 14.63 -5.41
CA ALA A 19 13.10 14.57 -5.48
C ALA A 19 12.67 13.15 -5.85
N SER A 20 11.66 12.64 -5.17
CA SER A 20 11.10 11.30 -5.43
C SER A 20 9.58 11.35 -5.38
N LEU A 21 8.93 10.42 -6.08
CA LEU A 21 7.51 10.16 -5.94
C LEU A 21 7.19 9.35 -4.67
N LEU A 22 8.20 8.73 -4.04
CA LEU A 22 8.03 8.04 -2.76
C LEU A 22 7.74 9.04 -1.63
N ASP A 23 6.90 8.65 -0.69
CA ASP A 23 6.70 9.36 0.57
C ASP A 23 7.82 8.96 1.54
N ALA A 24 8.98 9.60 1.39
CA ALA A 24 10.21 9.24 2.10
C ALA A 24 10.96 10.43 2.70
N LYS A 25 10.38 11.63 2.61
CA LYS A 25 11.02 12.84 3.13
C LYS A 25 10.90 12.97 4.64
N GLY A 26 11.97 13.41 5.28
CA GLY A 26 12.01 13.73 6.70
C GLY A 26 12.22 12.52 7.62
N VAL A 27 12.61 11.35 7.08
CA VAL A 27 12.97 10.15 7.84
C VAL A 27 14.20 9.49 7.26
N PRO A 28 14.95 8.67 8.03
CA PRO A 28 16.10 7.95 7.51
C PRO A 28 15.72 6.95 6.42
N TRP A 29 16.34 7.11 5.24
CA TRP A 29 16.25 6.13 4.16
C TRP A 29 17.12 4.90 4.45
N HIS A 30 18.30 5.11 5.05
CA HIS A 30 19.17 4.06 5.60
C HIS A 30 20.09 4.63 6.70
N TYR A 31 20.76 3.73 7.43
CA TYR A 31 21.74 4.04 8.47
C TYR A 31 23.18 3.64 8.07
N GLY A 32 23.48 3.62 6.76
CA GLY A 32 24.81 3.39 6.21
C GLY A 32 24.99 2.07 5.48
N ASN A 33 24.21 1.04 5.77
CA ASN A 33 24.29 -0.24 5.08
C ASN A 33 22.90 -0.80 4.70
N PRO A 34 22.23 -0.22 3.68
CA PRO A 34 20.85 -0.49 3.36
C PRO A 34 20.54 -1.95 3.00
N LEU A 35 21.51 -2.72 2.49
CA LEU A 35 21.29 -4.13 2.18
C LEU A 35 21.42 -5.03 3.42
N VAL A 36 22.27 -4.66 4.38
CA VAL A 36 22.36 -5.37 5.67
C VAL A 36 21.13 -5.09 6.53
N GLU A 37 20.61 -3.86 6.48
CA GLU A 37 19.41 -3.45 7.20
C GLU A 37 18.15 -4.21 6.77
N GLN A 38 18.15 -4.88 5.62
CA GLN A 38 17.08 -5.76 5.15
C GLN A 38 17.16 -7.18 5.75
N ARG A 39 18.27 -7.55 6.40
CA ARG A 39 18.44 -8.87 7.02
C ARG A 39 17.88 -8.87 8.43
N ILE A 40 16.55 -9.00 8.52
CA ILE A 40 15.82 -8.94 9.79
C ILE A 40 15.96 -10.27 10.55
N THR A 41 16.82 -10.30 11.56
CA THR A 41 17.05 -11.47 12.43
C THR A 41 16.40 -11.32 13.82
N GLU A 42 16.05 -10.09 14.18
CA GLU A 42 15.38 -9.72 15.43
C GLU A 42 14.41 -8.57 15.16
N PRO A 43 13.46 -8.24 16.07
CA PRO A 43 12.58 -7.11 15.90
C PRO A 43 13.35 -5.83 15.63
N THR A 44 13.17 -5.24 14.45
CA THR A 44 13.93 -4.08 13.97
C THR A 44 12.97 -2.95 13.62
N LEU A 45 13.25 -1.75 14.12
CA LEU A 45 12.37 -0.61 13.98
C LEU A 45 12.74 0.24 12.76
N VAL A 46 11.71 0.62 12.00
CA VAL A 46 11.76 1.58 10.89
C VAL A 46 10.93 2.80 11.24
N ASP A 47 11.50 3.96 11.06
CA ASP A 47 10.83 5.24 11.24
C ASP A 47 9.93 5.57 10.06
N ARG A 48 8.64 5.64 10.29
CA ARG A 48 7.61 6.09 9.33
C ARG A 48 6.82 7.30 9.84
N SER A 49 7.40 8.04 10.77
CA SER A 49 6.75 9.16 11.44
C SER A 49 6.44 10.37 10.55
N HIS A 50 6.97 10.39 9.30
CA HIS A 50 6.60 11.38 8.28
C HIS A 50 5.14 11.22 7.79
N ARG A 51 4.54 10.04 7.98
CA ARG A 51 3.15 9.78 7.59
C ARG A 51 2.19 10.63 8.42
N ALA A 52 1.06 10.99 7.83
CA ALA A 52 0.00 11.68 8.54
C ALA A 52 -0.89 10.68 9.28
N VAL A 53 -1.33 11.07 10.47
CA VAL A 53 -2.35 10.33 11.23
C VAL A 53 -3.60 11.19 11.36
N VAL A 54 -4.75 10.61 11.00
CA VAL A 54 -6.07 11.24 11.14
C VAL A 54 -6.91 10.35 12.06
N ALA A 55 -7.50 10.93 13.08
CA ALA A 55 -8.37 10.26 14.03
C ALA A 55 -9.83 10.66 13.77
N VAL A 56 -10.72 9.67 13.73
CA VAL A 56 -12.16 9.88 13.61
C VAL A 56 -12.86 9.17 14.75
N SER A 57 -13.67 9.91 15.52
CA SER A 57 -14.41 9.41 16.67
C SER A 57 -15.83 9.95 16.68
N GLY A 58 -16.65 9.48 17.61
CA GLY A 58 -18.03 9.89 17.79
C GLY A 58 -19.02 8.77 17.53
N PRO A 59 -20.28 8.91 17.99
CA PRO A 59 -21.28 7.84 17.92
C PRO A 59 -21.59 7.40 16.48
N ASP A 60 -21.49 8.30 15.51
CA ASP A 60 -21.77 7.99 14.11
C ASP A 60 -20.51 7.58 13.32
N ALA A 61 -19.31 7.62 13.92
CA ALA A 61 -18.05 7.33 13.21
C ALA A 61 -18.05 5.97 12.47
N PRO A 62 -18.53 4.85 13.05
CA PRO A 62 -18.59 3.58 12.37
C PRO A 62 -19.39 3.63 11.06
N THR A 63 -20.63 4.12 11.15
CA THR A 63 -21.54 4.23 10.00
C THR A 63 -21.06 5.25 8.97
N PHE A 64 -20.57 6.39 9.43
CA PHE A 64 -20.01 7.45 8.59
C PHE A 64 -18.85 6.93 7.73
N LEU A 65 -17.85 6.32 8.37
CA LEU A 65 -16.68 5.78 7.69
C LEU A 65 -17.02 4.61 6.78
N ASN A 66 -17.92 3.73 7.24
CA ASN A 66 -18.39 2.62 6.43
C ASN A 66 -19.08 3.08 5.13
N ASN A 67 -19.83 4.16 5.15
CA ASN A 67 -20.51 4.68 3.96
C ASN A 67 -19.58 5.40 2.98
N LEU A 68 -18.43 5.88 3.44
CA LEU A 68 -17.49 6.65 2.62
C LEU A 68 -16.39 5.78 2.01
N LEU A 69 -15.85 4.84 2.78
CA LEU A 69 -14.64 4.10 2.43
C LEU A 69 -14.95 2.67 1.97
N SER A 70 -14.02 2.08 1.26
CA SER A 70 -14.16 0.74 0.67
C SER A 70 -14.07 -0.41 1.67
N GLN A 71 -13.56 -0.18 2.89
CA GLN A 71 -13.46 -1.18 3.95
C GLN A 71 -14.75 -1.21 4.77
N LYS A 72 -15.09 -2.39 5.32
CA LYS A 72 -16.19 -2.55 6.27
C LYS A 72 -15.74 -2.08 7.65
N LEU A 73 -16.41 -1.05 8.18
CA LEU A 73 -15.99 -0.35 9.40
C LEU A 73 -17.14 -0.15 10.42
N ASP A 74 -18.34 -0.62 10.12
CA ASP A 74 -19.54 -0.38 10.94
C ASP A 74 -19.74 -1.36 12.10
N ASP A 75 -18.98 -2.46 12.15
CA ASP A 75 -19.10 -3.51 13.17
C ASP A 75 -17.74 -4.00 13.69
N VAL A 76 -16.72 -3.16 13.61
CA VAL A 76 -15.35 -3.49 14.04
C VAL A 76 -15.13 -3.10 15.50
N ALA A 77 -14.32 -3.89 16.22
CA ALA A 77 -13.95 -3.66 17.61
C ALA A 77 -12.52 -3.10 17.73
N ASP A 78 -12.16 -2.69 18.93
CA ASP A 78 -10.79 -2.33 19.28
C ASP A 78 -9.81 -3.45 18.93
N GLY A 79 -8.67 -3.08 18.38
CA GLY A 79 -7.67 -4.00 17.84
C GLY A 79 -7.91 -4.35 16.36
N PHE A 80 -9.01 -3.91 15.74
CA PHE A 80 -9.20 -4.06 14.28
C PHE A 80 -8.08 -3.35 13.52
N ALA A 81 -7.58 -4.03 12.49
CA ALA A 81 -6.52 -3.53 11.63
C ALA A 81 -6.77 -3.92 10.17
N ALA A 82 -6.68 -2.94 9.27
CA ALA A 82 -6.90 -3.12 7.83
C ALA A 82 -6.26 -1.96 7.05
N ALA A 83 -6.61 -1.85 5.78
CA ALA A 83 -6.51 -0.61 5.02
C ALA A 83 -7.90 -0.21 4.49
N ALA A 84 -8.03 1.00 3.97
CA ALA A 84 -9.25 1.52 3.36
C ALA A 84 -8.91 2.44 2.19
N LEU A 85 -9.77 2.45 1.17
CA LEU A 85 -9.65 3.36 0.04
C LEU A 85 -10.82 4.35 0.02
N ASP A 86 -10.51 5.59 -0.30
CA ASP A 86 -11.48 6.52 -0.84
C ASP A 86 -11.41 6.45 -2.36
N LEU A 87 -12.55 6.23 -3.01
CA LEU A 87 -12.67 6.08 -4.46
C LEU A 87 -13.50 7.23 -5.04
N ASP A 88 -13.27 7.56 -6.30
CA ASP A 88 -14.18 8.42 -7.04
C ASP A 88 -15.42 7.65 -7.55
N ALA A 89 -16.36 8.34 -8.18
CA ALA A 89 -17.57 7.74 -8.75
C ALA A 89 -17.29 6.71 -9.86
N GLN A 90 -16.12 6.75 -10.47
CA GLN A 90 -15.63 5.80 -11.47
C GLN A 90 -14.86 4.61 -10.85
N GLY A 91 -14.73 4.59 -9.52
CA GLY A 91 -14.00 3.56 -8.77
C GLY A 91 -12.49 3.72 -8.83
N ARG A 92 -11.97 4.91 -9.14
CA ARG A 92 -10.54 5.21 -9.14
C ARG A 92 -10.07 5.55 -7.72
N ILE A 93 -8.87 5.13 -7.39
CA ILE A 93 -8.28 5.37 -6.07
C ILE A 93 -7.88 6.83 -5.93
N LEU A 94 -8.47 7.51 -4.95
CA LEU A 94 -8.11 8.88 -4.57
C LEU A 94 -7.18 8.89 -3.36
N HIS A 95 -7.52 8.11 -2.32
CA HIS A 95 -6.73 7.98 -1.11
C HIS A 95 -6.59 6.50 -0.71
N HIS A 96 -5.44 6.18 -0.13
CA HIS A 96 -5.15 4.88 0.47
C HIS A 96 -4.61 5.13 1.88
N ALA A 97 -5.35 4.68 2.88
CA ALA A 97 -4.96 4.78 4.27
C ALA A 97 -4.95 3.40 4.93
N ASP A 98 -3.98 3.17 5.78
CA ASP A 98 -4.00 2.08 6.73
C ASP A 98 -4.90 2.48 7.92
N VAL A 99 -5.72 1.56 8.46
CA VAL A 99 -6.66 1.83 9.54
C VAL A 99 -6.40 0.92 10.74
N ALA A 100 -6.50 1.50 11.94
CA ALA A 100 -6.54 0.78 13.19
C ALA A 100 -7.65 1.36 14.09
N VAL A 101 -8.27 0.53 14.92
CA VAL A 101 -9.27 0.96 15.90
C VAL A 101 -8.75 0.70 17.31
N ALA A 102 -8.78 1.74 18.13
CA ALA A 102 -8.38 1.67 19.54
C ALA A 102 -9.22 2.65 20.36
N ASP A 103 -9.72 2.20 21.51
CA ASP A 103 -10.58 2.97 22.43
C ASP A 103 -11.79 3.63 21.71
N GLY A 104 -12.36 2.92 20.72
CA GLY A 104 -13.50 3.41 19.92
C GLY A 104 -13.13 4.51 18.92
N VAL A 105 -11.86 4.83 18.73
CA VAL A 105 -11.35 5.81 17.76
C VAL A 105 -10.77 5.09 16.55
N TYR A 106 -11.11 5.57 15.34
CA TYR A 106 -10.58 5.09 14.08
C TYR A 106 -9.37 5.93 13.68
N TYR A 107 -8.19 5.34 13.70
CA TYR A 107 -6.94 5.98 13.30
C TYR A 107 -6.59 5.58 11.87
N PHE A 108 -6.40 6.58 11.02
CA PHE A 108 -5.97 6.41 9.63
C PHE A 108 -4.55 6.95 9.50
N ASP A 109 -3.58 6.11 9.15
CA ASP A 109 -2.28 6.59 8.73
C ASP A 109 -2.15 6.51 7.20
N LEU A 110 -1.67 7.59 6.60
CA LEU A 110 -1.62 7.73 5.15
C LEU A 110 -0.38 8.54 4.73
N PRO A 111 0.02 8.44 3.44
CA PRO A 111 1.10 9.26 2.92
C PRO A 111 0.88 10.75 3.19
N SER A 112 1.95 11.45 3.59
CA SER A 112 1.88 12.86 4.01
C SER A 112 1.24 13.77 2.97
N TYR A 113 1.47 13.49 1.68
CA TYR A 113 0.92 14.25 0.56
C TYR A 113 -0.60 14.07 0.35
N GLN A 114 -1.22 13.06 0.96
CA GLN A 114 -2.68 12.83 0.89
C GLN A 114 -3.43 13.47 2.06
N ARG A 115 -2.73 13.92 3.11
CA ARG A 115 -3.33 14.39 4.36
C ARG A 115 -4.40 15.45 4.15
N GLU A 116 -4.05 16.54 3.48
CA GLU A 116 -4.93 17.70 3.32
C GLU A 116 -6.21 17.31 2.56
N THR A 117 -6.07 16.64 1.43
CA THR A 117 -7.21 16.25 0.59
C THR A 117 -8.09 15.19 1.25
N PHE A 118 -7.52 14.26 2.03
CA PHE A 118 -8.29 13.27 2.77
C PHE A 118 -9.08 13.88 3.93
N VAL A 119 -8.45 14.76 4.73
CA VAL A 119 -9.12 15.47 5.82
C VAL A 119 -10.23 16.37 5.28
N ASP A 120 -9.98 17.11 4.21
CA ASP A 120 -10.97 17.93 3.56
C ASP A 120 -12.16 17.11 3.02
N PHE A 121 -11.88 15.94 2.45
CA PHE A 121 -12.92 15.01 2.01
C PHE A 121 -13.80 14.60 3.19
N LEU A 122 -13.22 14.11 4.26
CA LEU A 122 -13.98 13.66 5.44
C LEU A 122 -14.81 14.81 6.01
N ARG A 123 -14.22 16.00 6.21
CA ARG A 123 -14.92 17.20 6.75
C ARG A 123 -16.10 17.64 5.87
N LYS A 124 -15.97 17.58 4.56
CA LYS A 124 -17.05 17.90 3.62
C LYS A 124 -18.22 16.91 3.68
N MET A 125 -17.97 15.68 4.13
CA MET A 125 -18.97 14.63 4.17
C MET A 125 -19.67 14.47 5.53
N VAL A 126 -19.30 15.25 6.55
CA VAL A 126 -19.87 15.15 7.92
C VAL A 126 -21.38 15.37 7.94
N PHE A 127 -21.88 16.38 7.22
CA PHE A 127 -23.30 16.77 7.18
C PHE A 127 -23.97 16.77 8.56
N TRP A 128 -24.78 15.75 8.86
CA TRP A 128 -25.56 15.60 10.09
C TRP A 128 -24.93 14.58 11.07
N SER A 129 -23.82 13.94 10.71
CA SER A 129 -23.20 12.89 11.52
C SER A 129 -22.51 13.48 12.74
N GLU A 130 -22.69 12.86 13.89
CA GLU A 130 -22.00 13.22 15.13
C GLU A 130 -20.60 12.58 15.15
N VAL A 131 -19.67 13.20 14.43
CA VAL A 131 -18.26 12.74 14.32
C VAL A 131 -17.31 13.89 14.60
N THR A 132 -16.18 13.54 15.18
CA THR A 132 -15.03 14.42 15.40
C THR A 132 -13.86 13.94 14.54
N ILE A 133 -13.23 14.84 13.79
CA ILE A 133 -12.08 14.55 12.91
C ILE A 133 -10.91 15.38 13.41
N GLU A 134 -9.85 14.70 13.86
CA GLU A 134 -8.67 15.30 14.46
C GLU A 134 -7.39 14.84 13.73
N GLU A 135 -6.36 15.61 13.87
CA GLU A 135 -5.01 15.32 13.37
C GLU A 135 -4.05 15.27 14.57
N PRO A 136 -4.02 14.14 15.32
CA PRO A 136 -3.20 14.03 16.53
C PRO A 136 -1.71 14.05 16.20
N ASP A 137 -0.90 14.59 17.11
CA ASP A 137 0.55 14.63 16.96
C ASP A 137 1.20 13.26 17.28
N LEU A 138 0.93 12.31 16.38
CA LEU A 138 1.42 10.94 16.46
C LEU A 138 2.44 10.66 15.35
N GLY A 139 3.43 9.85 15.68
CA GLY A 139 4.36 9.27 14.71
C GLY A 139 4.12 7.77 14.55
N VAL A 140 4.07 7.29 13.32
CA VAL A 140 4.00 5.86 13.01
C VAL A 140 5.40 5.29 12.98
N LEU A 141 5.61 4.20 13.71
CA LEU A 141 6.82 3.39 13.70
C LEU A 141 6.46 1.98 13.27
N THR A 142 7.30 1.35 12.47
CA THR A 142 7.10 -0.03 12.02
C THR A 142 8.17 -0.92 12.63
N ILE A 143 7.76 -2.02 13.26
CA ILE A 143 8.65 -3.08 13.72
C ILE A 143 8.57 -4.22 12.71
N LEU A 144 9.68 -4.50 12.04
CA LEU A 144 9.85 -5.63 11.14
C LEU A 144 10.33 -6.85 11.94
N GLY A 145 9.83 -8.02 11.56
CA GLY A 145 10.16 -9.28 12.23
C GLY A 145 9.15 -9.67 13.33
N PRO A 146 9.34 -10.87 13.92
CA PRO A 146 8.43 -11.36 14.93
C PRO A 146 8.58 -10.55 16.24
N VAL A 147 7.48 -9.95 16.67
CA VAL A 147 7.43 -9.23 17.95
C VAL A 147 6.21 -9.71 18.74
N ALA A 148 6.40 -10.00 20.03
CA ALA A 148 5.29 -10.09 20.96
C ALA A 148 4.57 -8.74 21.01
N GLN A 149 3.33 -8.72 21.50
CA GLN A 149 2.58 -7.46 21.58
C GLN A 149 3.40 -6.43 22.39
N PRO A 150 3.88 -5.35 21.74
CA PRO A 150 4.75 -4.41 22.43
C PRO A 150 3.94 -3.59 23.43
N ASP A 151 4.48 -3.37 24.63
CA ASP A 151 3.99 -2.38 25.59
C ASP A 151 4.96 -1.19 25.58
N LEU A 152 4.77 -0.31 24.60
CA LEU A 152 5.60 0.87 24.35
C LEU A 152 4.83 2.17 24.62
N GLY A 153 3.65 2.07 25.25
CA GLY A 153 2.74 3.20 25.44
C GLY A 153 2.23 3.77 24.12
N GLN A 154 2.04 2.90 23.15
CA GLN A 154 1.46 3.20 21.85
C GLN A 154 -0.04 3.47 21.97
N VAL A 155 -0.54 4.32 21.09
CA VAL A 155 -1.96 4.65 20.98
C VAL A 155 -2.72 3.55 20.25
N PHE A 156 -2.12 3.00 19.19
CA PHE A 156 -2.66 1.82 18.52
C PHE A 156 -1.54 0.90 18.03
N THR A 157 -1.91 -0.34 17.73
CA THR A 157 -1.07 -1.36 17.10
C THR A 157 -1.80 -1.97 15.92
N ARG A 158 -1.08 -2.21 14.81
CA ARG A 158 -1.59 -2.92 13.63
C ARG A 158 -0.59 -3.98 13.22
N ARG A 159 -1.03 -5.24 13.11
CA ARG A 159 -0.17 -6.38 12.74
C ARG A 159 -0.56 -6.95 11.40
N LEU A 160 0.46 -7.28 10.60
CA LEU A 160 0.35 -7.97 9.33
C LEU A 160 1.37 -9.11 9.31
N ASP A 161 0.90 -10.31 9.67
CA ASP A 161 1.75 -11.50 9.69
C ASP A 161 2.12 -11.92 8.26
N GLY A 162 3.38 -12.35 8.06
CA GLY A 162 3.88 -12.77 6.75
C GLY A 162 4.01 -11.68 5.69
N TRP A 163 3.81 -10.42 6.05
CA TRP A 163 3.96 -9.30 5.13
C TRP A 163 5.39 -9.19 4.61
N GLY A 164 5.56 -9.21 3.27
CA GLY A 164 6.88 -9.18 2.63
C GLY A 164 7.83 -10.30 3.07
N GLY A 165 7.31 -11.38 3.67
CA GLY A 165 8.10 -12.50 4.17
C GLY A 165 8.62 -12.36 5.61
N VAL A 166 8.50 -11.17 6.25
CA VAL A 166 9.07 -10.93 7.58
C VAL A 166 8.04 -10.68 8.68
N GLY A 167 6.85 -10.25 8.34
CA GLY A 167 5.88 -9.71 9.29
C GLY A 167 6.11 -8.22 9.60
N ARG A 168 5.02 -7.52 9.85
CA ARG A 168 4.99 -6.08 10.10
C ARG A 168 4.08 -5.78 11.28
N THR A 169 4.61 -5.02 12.24
CA THR A 169 3.81 -4.44 13.31
C THR A 169 3.99 -2.93 13.29
N ASP A 170 2.94 -2.20 12.96
CA ASP A 170 2.93 -0.74 13.05
C ASP A 170 2.38 -0.34 14.41
N ILE A 171 3.02 0.66 15.01
CA ILE A 171 2.56 1.33 16.23
C ILE A 171 2.51 2.82 16.01
N ALA A 172 1.57 3.50 16.65
CA ALA A 172 1.56 4.95 16.72
C ALA A 172 1.87 5.42 18.14
N VAL A 173 2.81 6.33 18.26
CA VAL A 173 3.22 6.93 19.53
C VAL A 173 3.19 8.45 19.44
N PRO A 174 3.00 9.18 20.56
CA PRO A 174 3.25 10.61 20.55
C PRO A 174 4.63 10.93 19.98
N ARG A 175 4.73 11.92 19.08
CA ARG A 175 6.01 12.23 18.40
C ARG A 175 7.17 12.48 19.35
N ALA A 176 6.89 13.08 20.51
CA ALA A 176 7.89 13.31 21.54
C ALA A 176 8.51 12.02 22.13
N ARG A 177 7.91 10.84 21.88
CA ARG A 177 8.38 9.55 22.38
C ARG A 177 9.10 8.69 21.31
N ILE A 178 9.19 9.17 20.07
CA ILE A 178 9.80 8.43 18.97
C ILE A 178 11.22 7.97 19.34
N THR A 179 12.06 8.87 19.84
CA THR A 179 13.44 8.57 20.21
C THR A 179 13.53 7.54 21.32
N GLU A 180 12.70 7.69 22.38
CA GLU A 180 12.63 6.75 23.52
C GLU A 180 12.26 5.32 23.06
N VAL A 181 11.30 5.23 22.15
CA VAL A 181 10.88 3.94 21.61
C VAL A 181 11.95 3.36 20.69
N ALA A 182 12.54 4.19 19.82
CA ALA A 182 13.58 3.77 18.89
C ALA A 182 14.83 3.24 19.59
N ASP A 183 15.16 3.74 20.79
CA ASP A 183 16.30 3.29 21.59
C ASP A 183 16.18 1.82 22.06
N GLN A 184 15.00 1.23 21.97
CA GLN A 184 14.75 -0.15 22.41
C GLN A 184 14.96 -1.20 21.30
N PHE A 185 15.26 -0.77 20.07
CA PHE A 185 15.36 -1.65 18.91
C PHE A 185 16.61 -1.36 18.06
N PRO A 186 17.14 -2.35 17.37
CA PRO A 186 17.94 -2.11 16.18
C PRO A 186 17.14 -1.28 15.17
N LEU A 187 17.83 -0.39 14.45
CA LEU A 187 17.21 0.50 13.47
C LEU A 187 17.50 0.02 12.04
N ALA A 188 16.49 0.07 11.20
CA ALA A 188 16.64 -0.01 9.75
C ALA A 188 15.99 1.22 9.10
N GLY A 189 16.49 1.62 7.95
CA GLY A 189 15.92 2.74 7.23
C GLY A 189 14.69 2.38 6.40
N LEU A 190 14.02 3.39 5.88
CA LEU A 190 12.82 3.24 5.08
C LEU A 190 13.07 2.43 3.79
N MET A 191 14.32 2.32 3.31
CA MET A 191 14.67 1.45 2.18
C MET A 191 14.41 -0.02 2.49
N ALA A 192 14.73 -0.49 3.71
CA ALA A 192 14.41 -1.86 4.12
C ALA A 192 12.89 -2.11 4.12
N PHE A 193 12.11 -1.21 4.71
CA PHE A 193 10.65 -1.27 4.62
C PHE A 193 10.17 -1.30 3.17
N THR A 194 10.75 -0.47 2.30
CA THR A 194 10.37 -0.38 0.87
C THR A 194 10.65 -1.69 0.13
N ALA A 195 11.77 -2.38 0.42
CA ALA A 195 12.07 -3.68 -0.18
C ALA A 195 10.99 -4.72 0.19
N PHE A 196 10.64 -4.83 1.48
CA PHE A 196 9.56 -5.72 1.92
C PHE A 196 8.18 -5.32 1.40
N ARG A 197 7.91 -4.01 1.23
CA ARG A 197 6.68 -3.51 0.62
C ARG A 197 6.56 -3.94 -0.84
N VAL A 198 7.65 -3.84 -1.61
CA VAL A 198 7.73 -4.32 -3.00
C VAL A 198 7.53 -5.83 -3.06
N ALA A 199 8.18 -6.59 -2.17
CA ALA A 199 7.98 -8.04 -2.06
C ALA A 199 6.52 -8.41 -1.71
N ALA A 200 5.86 -7.61 -0.86
CA ALA A 200 4.44 -7.78 -0.52
C ALA A 200 3.48 -7.36 -1.64
N GLY A 201 3.97 -6.71 -2.71
CA GLY A 201 3.14 -6.15 -3.77
C GLY A 201 2.19 -5.05 -3.29
N GLU A 202 2.53 -4.37 -2.18
CA GLU A 202 1.71 -3.30 -1.60
C GLU A 202 2.04 -1.96 -2.29
N PRO A 203 1.07 -1.30 -2.95
CA PRO A 203 1.33 -0.06 -3.66
C PRO A 203 1.49 1.14 -2.75
N GLU A 204 2.38 2.06 -3.12
CA GLU A 204 2.31 3.45 -2.74
C GLU A 204 1.61 4.24 -3.85
N THR A 205 0.54 4.94 -3.51
CA THR A 205 -0.42 5.50 -4.48
C THR A 205 0.26 6.36 -5.56
N ARG A 206 1.13 7.28 -5.17
CA ARG A 206 1.78 8.22 -6.11
C ARG A 206 2.89 7.57 -6.92
N ALA A 207 3.64 6.64 -6.32
CA ALA A 207 4.76 5.98 -6.97
C ALA A 207 4.29 4.86 -7.90
N ASP A 208 3.37 4.01 -7.44
CA ASP A 208 3.05 2.74 -8.06
C ASP A 208 1.74 2.74 -8.86
N LEU A 209 0.83 3.67 -8.56
CA LEU A 209 -0.47 3.80 -9.23
C LEU A 209 -0.51 5.09 -10.06
N ASP A 210 -1.58 5.26 -10.81
CA ASP A 210 -1.88 6.50 -11.54
C ASP A 210 -3.32 6.97 -11.28
N GLU A 211 -3.68 8.15 -11.77
CA GLU A 211 -5.00 8.78 -11.60
C GLU A 211 -6.19 7.97 -12.15
N LYS A 212 -5.92 6.91 -12.90
CA LYS A 212 -6.94 6.02 -13.49
C LYS A 212 -6.98 4.66 -12.81
N SER A 213 -6.09 4.44 -11.84
CA SER A 213 -5.98 3.15 -11.18
C SER A 213 -7.21 2.80 -10.37
N ILE A 214 -7.66 1.56 -10.53
CA ILE A 214 -8.78 0.97 -9.79
C ILE A 214 -8.26 -0.13 -8.85
N PRO A 215 -8.96 -0.48 -7.76
CA PRO A 215 -8.46 -1.45 -6.78
C PRO A 215 -8.04 -2.80 -7.38
N HIS A 216 -8.74 -3.29 -8.39
CA HIS A 216 -8.44 -4.58 -9.03
C HIS A 216 -7.15 -4.59 -9.87
N GLU A 217 -6.53 -3.45 -10.10
CA GLU A 217 -5.20 -3.38 -10.70
C GLU A 217 -4.10 -3.70 -9.70
N ALA A 218 -4.39 -3.56 -8.39
CA ALA A 218 -3.52 -3.98 -7.29
C ALA A 218 -4.24 -5.06 -6.45
N PRO A 219 -4.14 -6.35 -6.81
CA PRO A 219 -4.93 -7.44 -6.21
C PRO A 219 -4.79 -7.51 -4.68
N ASN A 220 -3.63 -7.09 -4.15
CA ASN A 220 -3.38 -7.06 -2.71
C ASN A 220 -4.21 -5.99 -1.95
N LEU A 221 -4.96 -5.15 -2.65
CA LEU A 221 -5.93 -4.24 -2.03
C LEU A 221 -7.32 -4.87 -1.82
N ILE A 222 -7.60 -6.02 -2.42
CA ILE A 222 -8.91 -6.67 -2.35
C ILE A 222 -8.91 -7.73 -1.23
N ASN A 223 -9.92 -7.71 -0.38
CA ASN A 223 -10.11 -8.76 0.62
C ASN A 223 -10.38 -10.09 -0.09
N ARG A 224 -9.58 -11.12 0.26
CA ARG A 224 -9.71 -12.47 -0.28
C ARG A 224 -9.54 -13.49 0.84
N GLY A 225 -10.57 -14.36 1.00
CA GLY A 225 -10.58 -15.33 2.09
C GLY A 225 -10.44 -14.64 3.45
N GLU A 226 -9.50 -15.09 4.27
CA GLU A 226 -9.22 -14.53 5.61
C GLU A 226 -8.33 -13.27 5.57
N ASN A 227 -7.82 -12.90 4.39
CA ASN A 227 -6.94 -11.74 4.27
C ASN A 227 -7.75 -10.45 4.24
N ILE A 228 -7.72 -9.71 5.33
CA ILE A 228 -8.32 -8.38 5.41
C ILE A 228 -7.35 -7.38 4.78
N ARG A 229 -7.82 -6.65 3.76
CA ARG A 229 -7.04 -5.67 2.98
C ARG A 229 -7.75 -4.32 2.98
N ALA A 230 -7.90 -3.67 1.84
CA ALA A 230 -8.47 -2.34 1.73
C ALA A 230 -9.93 -2.33 1.21
N VAL A 231 -10.34 -3.31 0.43
CA VAL A 231 -11.68 -3.37 -0.19
C VAL A 231 -12.44 -4.59 0.29
N HIS A 232 -13.55 -4.35 0.98
CA HIS A 232 -14.48 -5.40 1.41
C HIS A 232 -15.57 -5.58 0.35
N LEU A 233 -15.60 -6.75 -0.30
CA LEU A 233 -16.49 -7.00 -1.45
C LEU A 233 -17.97 -7.16 -1.07
N GLU A 234 -18.27 -7.57 0.16
CA GLU A 234 -19.62 -7.91 0.63
C GLU A 234 -20.22 -6.85 1.57
N LYS A 235 -19.62 -5.68 1.67
CA LYS A 235 -20.15 -4.59 2.49
C LYS A 235 -21.26 -3.79 1.78
N GLY A 236 -21.95 -2.93 2.55
CA GLY A 236 -22.95 -1.98 2.06
C GLY A 236 -22.40 -0.92 1.08
N CYS A 237 -23.24 0.00 0.67
CA CYS A 237 -22.91 0.99 -0.35
C CYS A 237 -21.76 1.91 0.08
N TYR A 238 -20.89 2.23 -0.88
CA TYR A 238 -19.85 3.25 -0.79
C TYR A 238 -19.55 3.81 -2.18
N ARG A 239 -18.89 4.96 -2.26
CA ARG A 239 -18.58 5.63 -3.52
C ARG A 239 -17.66 4.76 -4.39
N GLY A 240 -18.00 4.59 -5.68
CA GLY A 240 -17.23 3.80 -6.65
C GLY A 240 -17.50 2.28 -6.61
N GLN A 241 -18.36 1.79 -5.70
CA GLN A 241 -18.67 0.38 -5.54
C GLN A 241 -19.15 -0.30 -6.83
N GLU A 242 -19.90 0.41 -7.68
CA GLU A 242 -20.43 -0.17 -8.93
C GLU A 242 -19.30 -0.66 -9.85
N THR A 243 -18.23 0.12 -9.99
CA THR A 243 -17.06 -0.29 -10.78
C THR A 243 -16.35 -1.48 -10.14
N VAL A 244 -16.16 -1.46 -8.81
CA VAL A 244 -15.57 -2.59 -8.07
C VAL A 244 -16.37 -3.86 -8.30
N ALA A 245 -17.68 -3.83 -8.10
CA ALA A 245 -18.57 -4.98 -8.29
C ALA A 245 -18.58 -5.46 -9.76
N ARG A 246 -18.60 -4.54 -10.71
CA ARG A 246 -18.57 -4.88 -12.15
C ARG A 246 -17.28 -5.59 -12.53
N VAL A 247 -16.13 -5.11 -12.10
CA VAL A 247 -14.83 -5.74 -12.42
C VAL A 247 -14.73 -7.09 -11.71
N GLU A 248 -15.17 -7.20 -10.46
CA GLU A 248 -15.17 -8.44 -9.70
C GLU A 248 -16.03 -9.53 -10.38
N ASN A 249 -17.24 -9.19 -10.81
CA ASN A 249 -18.21 -10.17 -11.28
C ASN A 249 -18.11 -10.46 -12.79
N LEU A 250 -17.76 -9.49 -13.62
CA LEU A 250 -17.89 -9.58 -15.06
C LEU A 250 -16.58 -9.40 -15.83
N GLY A 251 -15.54 -8.90 -15.20
CA GLY A 251 -14.35 -8.48 -15.90
C GLY A 251 -13.02 -8.88 -15.28
N ARG A 252 -11.98 -8.37 -15.90
CA ARG A 252 -10.61 -8.33 -15.39
C ARG A 252 -10.11 -6.91 -15.55
N SER A 253 -9.33 -6.40 -14.59
CA SER A 253 -8.63 -5.15 -14.79
C SER A 253 -7.71 -5.24 -16.01
N PRO A 254 -7.60 -4.19 -16.81
CA PRO A 254 -6.79 -4.24 -18.05
C PRO A 254 -5.29 -4.29 -17.78
N ARG A 255 -4.89 -3.82 -16.59
CA ARG A 255 -3.51 -3.78 -16.10
C ARG A 255 -3.43 -4.51 -14.76
N LEU A 256 -2.21 -4.86 -14.36
CA LEU A 256 -1.89 -5.35 -13.02
C LEU A 256 -0.66 -4.63 -12.49
N LEU A 257 -0.68 -4.36 -11.20
CA LEU A 257 0.51 -4.06 -10.41
C LEU A 257 1.24 -5.38 -10.19
N VAL A 258 2.46 -5.45 -10.66
CA VAL A 258 3.31 -6.65 -10.62
C VAL A 258 4.69 -6.31 -10.11
N LYS A 259 5.38 -7.31 -9.55
CA LYS A 259 6.80 -7.21 -9.26
C LYS A 259 7.60 -7.46 -10.54
N LEU A 260 8.61 -6.65 -10.78
CA LEU A 260 9.57 -6.82 -11.85
C LEU A 260 10.94 -7.16 -11.26
N GLN A 261 11.66 -8.03 -11.96
CA GLN A 261 13.10 -8.17 -11.85
C GLN A 261 13.75 -7.26 -12.90
N LEU A 262 14.68 -6.42 -12.50
CA LEU A 262 15.42 -5.52 -13.40
C LEU A 262 16.82 -6.06 -13.69
N ASP A 263 17.36 -5.70 -14.84
CA ASP A 263 18.76 -5.99 -15.17
C ASP A 263 19.70 -5.10 -14.35
N GLY A 264 20.37 -5.71 -13.37
CA GLY A 264 21.32 -5.03 -12.48
C GLY A 264 22.64 -4.60 -13.16
N SER A 265 22.86 -4.97 -14.42
CA SER A 265 24.02 -4.53 -15.21
C SER A 265 23.79 -3.22 -15.96
N ALA A 266 22.57 -2.70 -15.93
CA ALA A 266 22.25 -1.43 -16.61
C ALA A 266 23.06 -0.26 -16.04
N PRO A 267 23.49 0.70 -16.88
CA PRO A 267 24.38 1.78 -16.44
C PRO A 267 23.72 2.79 -15.49
N SER A 268 22.41 2.82 -15.44
CA SER A 268 21.62 3.67 -14.57
C SER A 268 20.32 2.99 -14.18
N GLU A 269 19.87 3.25 -12.96
CA GLU A 269 18.57 2.81 -12.49
C GLU A 269 17.46 3.64 -13.15
N PRO A 270 16.39 3.02 -13.67
CA PRO A 270 15.29 3.75 -14.29
C PRO A 270 14.46 4.50 -13.24
N GLU A 271 13.98 5.69 -13.59
CA GLU A 271 13.21 6.54 -12.70
C GLU A 271 11.76 6.06 -12.51
N ILE A 272 11.21 6.28 -11.32
CA ILE A 272 9.79 6.03 -11.04
C ILE A 272 8.94 6.85 -12.01
N GLY A 273 7.97 6.21 -12.65
CA GLY A 273 7.11 6.83 -13.67
C GLY A 273 7.57 6.57 -15.09
N ALA A 274 8.76 6.00 -15.30
CA ALA A 274 9.27 5.68 -16.62
C ALA A 274 8.30 4.78 -17.40
N GLU A 275 8.30 4.96 -18.72
CA GLU A 275 7.50 4.14 -19.63
C GLU A 275 8.10 2.74 -19.76
N ILE A 276 7.23 1.71 -19.69
CA ILE A 276 7.60 0.33 -19.95
C ILE A 276 7.13 -0.05 -21.33
N THR A 277 8.03 -0.61 -22.14
CA THR A 277 7.72 -1.07 -23.49
C THR A 277 7.92 -2.58 -23.65
N ALA A 278 7.18 -3.17 -24.60
CA ALA A 278 7.39 -4.53 -25.08
C ALA A 278 7.30 -4.51 -26.61
N GLY A 279 8.36 -4.94 -27.30
CA GLY A 279 8.45 -4.84 -28.76
C GLY A 279 8.24 -3.42 -29.29
N GLY A 280 8.77 -2.41 -28.57
CA GLY A 280 8.66 -0.99 -28.92
C GLY A 280 7.28 -0.34 -28.69
N ARG A 281 6.34 -1.05 -28.05
CA ARG A 281 4.99 -0.52 -27.75
C ARG A 281 4.86 -0.28 -26.25
N LYS A 282 4.27 0.84 -25.87
CA LYS A 282 3.96 1.14 -24.46
C LYS A 282 2.99 0.12 -23.87
N VAL A 283 3.43 -0.55 -22.82
CA VAL A 283 2.67 -1.59 -22.12
C VAL A 283 2.51 -1.32 -20.63
N GLY A 284 3.24 -0.35 -20.07
CA GLY A 284 3.17 -0.12 -18.63
C GLY A 284 3.83 1.19 -18.17
N ARG A 285 3.86 1.35 -16.85
CA ARG A 285 4.52 2.42 -16.12
C ARG A 285 5.30 1.82 -14.95
N LEU A 286 6.55 2.21 -14.80
CA LEU A 286 7.40 1.83 -13.68
C LEU A 286 6.92 2.53 -12.40
N GLY A 287 6.82 1.79 -11.32
CA GLY A 287 6.57 2.27 -9.97
C GLY A 287 7.85 2.32 -9.14
N THR A 288 7.72 1.97 -7.87
CA THR A 288 8.82 1.90 -6.89
C THR A 288 9.93 0.99 -7.40
N VAL A 289 11.16 1.50 -7.38
CA VAL A 289 12.38 0.72 -7.61
C VAL A 289 13.16 0.66 -6.29
N VAL A 290 13.70 -0.50 -5.96
CA VAL A 290 14.53 -0.71 -4.77
C VAL A 290 15.52 -1.84 -5.01
N HIS A 291 16.69 -1.76 -4.38
CA HIS A 291 17.63 -2.86 -4.32
C HIS A 291 17.28 -3.80 -3.18
N ASP A 292 16.83 -5.00 -3.51
CA ASP A 292 16.63 -6.10 -2.55
C ASP A 292 17.97 -6.78 -2.24
N ALA A 293 18.16 -7.19 -0.98
CA ALA A 293 19.42 -7.76 -0.51
C ALA A 293 19.78 -9.10 -1.14
N ASP A 294 18.78 -9.85 -1.60
CA ASP A 294 18.93 -11.21 -2.15
C ASP A 294 18.61 -11.27 -3.66
N GLU A 295 17.66 -10.45 -4.13
CA GLU A 295 17.22 -10.47 -5.52
C GLU A 295 17.88 -9.38 -6.39
N GLY A 296 18.58 -8.41 -5.79
CA GLY A 296 19.13 -7.25 -6.50
C GLY A 296 18.05 -6.21 -6.83
N PRO A 297 18.14 -5.50 -7.98
CA PRO A 297 17.18 -4.46 -8.30
C PRO A 297 15.82 -5.04 -8.69
N VAL A 298 14.80 -4.71 -7.89
CA VAL A 298 13.39 -5.09 -8.09
C VAL A 298 12.51 -3.86 -8.16
N ALA A 299 11.34 -3.99 -8.77
CA ALA A 299 10.39 -2.88 -8.85
C ALA A 299 8.94 -3.35 -8.76
N LEU A 300 8.03 -2.43 -8.41
CA LEU A 300 6.62 -2.54 -8.73
C LEU A 300 6.34 -1.83 -10.06
N ALA A 301 5.38 -2.31 -10.81
CA ALA A 301 4.97 -1.68 -12.07
C ALA A 301 3.52 -1.99 -12.44
N LEU A 302 2.83 -1.01 -13.01
CA LEU A 302 1.54 -1.23 -13.66
C LEU A 302 1.78 -1.70 -15.09
N VAL A 303 1.47 -2.97 -15.39
CA VAL A 303 1.69 -3.59 -16.70
C VAL A 303 0.37 -4.10 -17.30
N LYS A 304 0.16 -3.88 -18.60
CA LYS A 304 -0.99 -4.45 -19.32
C LYS A 304 -0.96 -5.97 -19.24
N ARG A 305 -2.11 -6.61 -18.97
CA ARG A 305 -2.20 -8.07 -18.89
C ARG A 305 -1.68 -8.79 -20.14
N SER A 306 -1.81 -8.17 -21.30
CA SER A 306 -1.32 -8.74 -22.57
C SER A 306 0.22 -8.81 -22.68
N ALA A 307 0.95 -8.13 -21.79
CA ALA A 307 2.40 -8.05 -21.81
C ALA A 307 3.08 -8.76 -20.61
N LEU A 308 2.32 -9.43 -19.74
CA LEU A 308 2.86 -10.05 -18.51
C LEU A 308 3.87 -11.19 -18.78
N GLN A 309 3.87 -11.75 -19.97
CA GLN A 309 4.79 -12.83 -20.40
C GLN A 309 5.87 -12.33 -21.37
N ALA A 310 5.82 -11.05 -21.76
CA ALA A 310 6.75 -10.49 -22.72
C ALA A 310 8.03 -9.99 -22.06
N PRO A 311 9.18 -10.01 -22.74
CA PRO A 311 10.33 -9.23 -22.34
C PRO A 311 9.98 -7.74 -22.33
N LEU A 312 10.37 -7.06 -21.25
CA LEU A 312 10.11 -5.64 -21.04
C LEU A 312 11.39 -4.83 -21.17
N ASP A 313 11.25 -3.58 -21.60
CA ASP A 313 12.32 -2.60 -21.67
C ASP A 313 11.87 -1.29 -21.02
N ILE A 314 12.78 -0.70 -20.21
CA ILE A 314 12.53 0.53 -19.48
C ILE A 314 13.71 1.49 -19.76
N GLY A 315 13.63 2.19 -20.90
CA GLY A 315 14.66 3.14 -21.27
C GLY A 315 16.05 2.51 -21.50
N GLY A 316 16.11 1.25 -21.98
CA GLY A 316 17.33 0.48 -22.19
C GLY A 316 17.67 -0.48 -21.04
N THR A 317 16.95 -0.45 -19.93
CA THR A 317 17.06 -1.45 -18.86
C THR A 317 16.09 -2.61 -19.17
N ALA A 318 16.62 -3.82 -19.33
CA ALA A 318 15.80 -5.01 -19.51
C ALA A 318 15.07 -5.36 -18.20
N ALA A 319 13.84 -5.82 -18.33
CA ALA A 319 13.03 -6.24 -17.18
C ALA A 319 12.14 -7.44 -17.53
N SER A 320 11.77 -8.19 -16.51
CA SER A 320 10.79 -9.28 -16.62
C SER A 320 9.83 -9.28 -15.43
N VAL A 321 8.59 -9.71 -15.69
CA VAL A 321 7.59 -9.87 -14.62
C VAL A 321 7.94 -11.10 -13.79
N ASP A 322 8.00 -10.95 -12.47
CA ASP A 322 8.09 -12.07 -11.55
C ASP A 322 6.77 -12.85 -11.59
N GLN A 323 6.80 -14.02 -12.21
CA GLN A 323 5.61 -14.84 -12.42
C GLN A 323 5.00 -15.35 -11.11
N SER A 324 5.81 -15.44 -10.04
CA SER A 324 5.34 -15.84 -8.70
C SER A 324 4.50 -14.76 -8.02
N SER A 325 4.66 -13.49 -8.42
CA SER A 325 3.89 -12.36 -7.92
C SER A 325 2.50 -12.22 -8.55
N LEU A 326 2.22 -12.98 -9.62
CA LEU A 326 0.93 -12.90 -10.28
C LEU A 326 -0.15 -13.57 -9.44
N PRO A 327 -1.35 -12.95 -9.33
CA PRO A 327 -2.45 -13.60 -8.66
C PRO A 327 -2.76 -14.93 -9.35
N ALA A 328 -2.97 -15.98 -8.56
CA ALA A 328 -3.51 -17.23 -9.08
C ALA A 328 -4.78 -16.89 -9.88
N ASP A 329 -4.94 -17.46 -11.07
CA ASP A 329 -6.15 -17.28 -11.87
C ASP A 329 -7.33 -17.79 -11.05
N GLU A 330 -7.95 -16.87 -10.33
CA GLU A 330 -9.08 -17.15 -9.46
C GLU A 330 -10.21 -17.68 -10.33
N GLY A 331 -10.64 -18.88 -9.99
CA GLY A 331 -11.51 -19.72 -10.78
C GLY A 331 -12.71 -18.98 -11.39
N ASP A 332 -13.22 -19.55 -12.45
CA ASP A 332 -14.35 -19.10 -13.24
C ASP A 332 -15.50 -18.52 -12.43
N HIS A 333 -15.55 -17.20 -12.30
CA HIS A 333 -16.73 -16.51 -11.78
C HIS A 333 -17.94 -16.83 -12.65
N ALA A 334 -19.11 -17.06 -12.03
CA ALA A 334 -20.32 -17.48 -12.76
C ALA A 334 -20.72 -16.52 -13.89
N GLY A 335 -20.51 -15.21 -13.69
CA GLY A 335 -20.74 -14.19 -14.72
C GLY A 335 -19.78 -14.28 -15.90
N ARG A 336 -18.52 -14.65 -15.66
CA ARG A 336 -17.50 -14.85 -16.71
C ARG A 336 -17.86 -16.07 -17.56
N ARG A 337 -18.27 -17.19 -16.94
CA ARG A 337 -18.77 -18.37 -17.68
C ARG A 337 -19.96 -18.04 -18.56
N ALA A 338 -20.86 -17.16 -18.13
CA ALA A 338 -21.99 -16.72 -18.94
C ALA A 338 -21.54 -15.87 -20.14
N VAL A 339 -20.64 -14.92 -19.95
CA VAL A 339 -20.08 -14.08 -21.04
C VAL A 339 -19.28 -14.91 -22.04
N ASP A 340 -18.45 -15.85 -21.58
CA ASP A 340 -17.66 -16.72 -22.45
C ASP A 340 -18.55 -17.68 -23.25
N ARG A 341 -19.65 -18.19 -22.67
CA ARG A 341 -20.66 -18.96 -23.42
C ARG A 341 -21.31 -18.11 -24.51
N LEU A 342 -21.67 -16.86 -24.22
CA LEU A 342 -22.25 -15.95 -25.20
C LEU A 342 -21.27 -15.61 -26.33
N ARG A 343 -19.99 -15.49 -26.03
CA ARG A 343 -18.92 -15.21 -27.06
C ARG A 343 -18.59 -16.41 -27.92
N ARG A 344 -18.70 -17.64 -27.38
CA ARG A 344 -18.41 -18.87 -28.14
C ARG A 344 -19.57 -19.31 -29.04
N GLY A 345 -20.75 -18.72 -28.93
CA GLY A 345 -21.94 -19.14 -29.64
C GLY A 345 -22.45 -20.53 -29.24
N PRO A 346 -23.61 -20.96 -29.67
CA PRO A 346 -24.09 -22.33 -29.45
C PRO A 346 -23.14 -23.30 -30.16
N GLU A 347 -22.49 -24.21 -29.41
CA GLU A 347 -21.78 -25.35 -30.01
C GLU A 347 -22.78 -26.09 -30.86
N SER A 348 -22.51 -26.17 -32.18
CA SER A 348 -23.24 -27.00 -33.09
C SER A 348 -23.09 -28.45 -32.63
N GLN A 349 -24.13 -29.01 -32.04
CA GLN A 349 -24.24 -30.45 -31.88
C GLN A 349 -24.25 -31.09 -33.28
N LEU A 350 -23.16 -31.72 -33.68
CA LEU A 350 -23.08 -32.74 -34.68
C LEU A 350 -22.83 -34.08 -34.02
#